data_59c7fd0cf1f15a6824ad69865373626a
#
_entry.id   59c7fd0cf1f15a6824ad69865373626a
#
_cell.length_a   1.000
_cell.length_b   1.000
_cell.length_c   1.000
_cell.angle_alpha   90.00
_cell.angle_beta   90.00
_cell.angle_gamma   90.00
#
_symmetry.space_group_name_H-M   'P 1'
#
loop_
_entity.id
_entity.type
_entity.pdbx_description
1 polymer ?
#
loop_
_entity_poly.entity_id
_entity_poly.type
_entity_poly.pdbx_seq_one_letter_code
_entity_poly.pdbx_strand_id
1 'polypeptide(L)'
;MARCFDLSIIMQSDDYRGINNSTLIEATLFDSGRPLIVVPYIQQERLNLDRIVCCWDGSRAAVRAINDALPLLRKANAVELFIVENEKTANDSVIGGSEIGRHLARHDIRIEVRTTPAADIDVPNIILSHVADSAASLLVMGGYGHSRLREFVLGGATRGILSAMTVPVFMSH
;
A
#
# COMPACT_ATOMS: atom_id res chain seq x y z
N MET A 1 14.85 -1.97 17.37
CA MET A 1 15.49 -2.98 16.52
C MET A 1 15.14 -2.84 15.04
N ALA A 2 13.90 -2.64 14.64
CA ALA A 2 13.49 -2.55 13.21
C ALA A 2 14.30 -1.55 12.36
N ARG A 3 14.83 -0.47 12.95
CA ARG A 3 15.62 0.57 12.25
C ARG A 3 16.89 0.04 11.56
N CYS A 4 17.41 -1.09 12.00
CA CYS A 4 18.66 -1.69 11.49
C CYS A 4 18.42 -2.74 10.40
N PHE A 5 17.18 -2.92 9.96
CA PHE A 5 16.78 -3.86 8.91
C PHE A 5 16.19 -3.12 7.74
N ASP A 6 16.27 -3.67 6.54
CA ASP A 6 15.75 -3.06 5.32
C ASP A 6 14.23 -3.14 5.26
N LEU A 7 13.65 -4.18 5.85
CA LEU A 7 12.22 -4.48 5.80
C LEU A 7 11.80 -5.27 7.06
N SER A 8 10.63 -4.96 7.58
CA SER A 8 9.97 -5.76 8.62
C SER A 8 8.81 -6.56 8.01
N ILE A 9 8.58 -7.77 8.51
CA ILE A 9 7.44 -8.61 8.10
C ILE A 9 6.64 -8.92 9.35
N ILE A 10 5.34 -8.59 9.32
CA ILE A 10 4.43 -8.73 10.46
C ILE A 10 3.16 -9.42 9.97
N MET A 11 2.66 -10.37 10.74
CA MET A 11 1.37 -11.01 10.46
C MET A 11 0.23 -10.02 10.72
N GLN A 12 -0.80 -10.02 9.88
CA GLN A 12 -2.07 -9.34 10.13
C GLN A 12 -2.66 -9.76 11.49
N SER A 13 -3.39 -8.86 12.14
CA SER A 13 -4.17 -9.22 13.33
C SER A 13 -5.25 -10.25 12.97
N ASP A 14 -5.47 -11.21 13.86
CA ASP A 14 -6.51 -12.24 13.72
C ASP A 14 -7.31 -12.31 15.02
N ASP A 15 -8.46 -11.68 15.02
CA ASP A 15 -9.32 -11.61 16.19
C ASP A 15 -9.86 -13.00 16.61
N TYR A 16 -10.04 -13.91 15.67
CA TYR A 16 -10.50 -15.28 15.95
C TYR A 16 -9.46 -16.10 16.71
N ARG A 17 -8.18 -15.82 16.47
CA ARG A 17 -7.06 -16.47 17.17
C ARG A 17 -6.53 -15.64 18.35
N GLY A 18 -7.16 -14.48 18.63
CA GLY A 18 -6.70 -13.57 19.68
C GLY A 18 -5.35 -12.93 19.42
N ILE A 19 -4.93 -12.86 18.15
CA ILE A 19 -3.66 -12.24 17.74
C ILE A 19 -3.92 -10.78 17.42
N ASN A 20 -3.38 -9.87 18.22
CA ASN A 20 -3.45 -8.44 17.96
C ASN A 20 -2.06 -7.86 17.72
N ASN A 21 -1.75 -7.63 16.46
CA ASN A 21 -0.49 -7.02 16.00
C ASN A 21 -0.64 -5.53 15.65
N SER A 22 -1.80 -4.92 15.85
CA SER A 22 -2.06 -3.54 15.43
C SER A 22 -1.04 -2.55 15.99
N THR A 23 -0.78 -2.60 17.29
CA THR A 23 0.21 -1.75 17.96
C THR A 23 1.64 -1.99 17.43
N LEU A 24 1.99 -3.24 17.12
CA LEU A 24 3.31 -3.59 16.57
C LEU A 24 3.44 -3.05 15.12
N ILE A 25 2.41 -3.17 14.31
CA ILE A 25 2.34 -2.63 12.95
C ILE A 25 2.52 -1.11 12.99
N GLU A 26 1.75 -0.42 13.85
CA GLU A 26 1.84 1.03 14.04
C GLU A 26 3.24 1.47 14.49
N ALA A 27 3.75 0.90 15.57
CA ALA A 27 5.07 1.23 16.09
C ALA A 27 6.18 0.98 15.04
N THR A 28 6.06 -0.12 14.27
CA THR A 28 7.03 -0.40 13.22
C THR A 28 6.94 0.62 12.10
N LEU A 29 5.74 0.97 11.66
CA LEU A 29 5.53 1.92 10.57
C LEU A 29 6.00 3.33 10.93
N PHE A 30 5.66 3.82 12.13
CA PHE A 30 5.96 5.20 12.53
C PHE A 30 7.36 5.39 13.14
N ASP A 31 7.83 4.43 13.92
CA ASP A 31 9.04 4.62 14.72
C ASP A 31 10.29 4.03 14.08
N SER A 32 10.15 3.11 13.12
CA SER A 32 11.33 2.48 12.52
C SER A 32 11.98 3.31 11.42
N GLY A 33 11.18 4.10 10.66
CA GLY A 33 11.61 4.77 9.45
C GLY A 33 11.92 3.79 8.30
N ARG A 34 11.44 2.54 8.40
CA ARG A 34 11.65 1.46 7.44
C ARG A 34 10.32 0.90 6.96
N PRO A 35 10.27 0.37 5.75
CA PRO A 35 9.07 -0.27 5.24
C PRO A 35 8.72 -1.54 6.01
N LEU A 36 7.46 -1.92 5.93
CA LEU A 36 6.98 -3.19 6.43
C LEU A 36 6.08 -3.89 5.42
N ILE A 37 6.04 -5.23 5.47
CA ILE A 37 5.01 -6.04 4.83
C ILE A 37 4.12 -6.61 5.91
N VAL A 38 2.81 -6.34 5.80
CA VAL A 38 1.80 -7.03 6.58
C VAL A 38 1.33 -8.23 5.76
N VAL A 39 1.42 -9.42 6.34
CA VAL A 39 1.03 -10.69 5.69
C VAL A 39 -0.37 -11.08 6.16
N PRO A 40 -1.34 -11.34 5.26
CA PRO A 40 -2.67 -11.76 5.67
C PRO A 40 -2.64 -13.12 6.40
N TYR A 41 -3.47 -13.27 7.42
CA TYR A 41 -3.53 -14.52 8.18
C TYR A 41 -4.01 -15.72 7.35
N ILE A 42 -4.64 -15.46 6.21
CA ILE A 42 -5.08 -16.49 5.26
C ILE A 42 -3.99 -16.92 4.27
N GLN A 43 -2.83 -16.25 4.26
CA GLN A 43 -1.74 -16.54 3.33
C GLN A 43 -1.18 -17.95 3.57
N GLN A 44 -1.29 -18.81 2.58
CA GLN A 44 -0.74 -20.17 2.62
C GLN A 44 0.42 -20.35 1.64
N GLU A 45 0.42 -19.59 0.56
CA GLU A 45 1.43 -19.67 -0.48
C GLU A 45 2.57 -18.68 -0.27
N ARG A 46 3.67 -18.94 -0.94
CA ARG A 46 4.80 -17.99 -0.95
C ARG A 46 4.40 -16.71 -1.67
N LEU A 47 4.96 -15.59 -1.24
CA LEU A 47 4.82 -14.33 -1.96
C LEU A 47 5.35 -14.52 -3.39
N ASN A 48 4.50 -14.27 -4.38
CA ASN A 48 4.92 -14.09 -5.76
C ASN A 48 4.85 -12.59 -6.13
N LEU A 49 5.47 -12.22 -7.23
CA LEU A 49 5.52 -10.84 -7.72
C LEU A 49 4.93 -10.77 -9.14
N ASP A 50 3.88 -11.55 -9.41
CA ASP A 50 3.27 -11.60 -10.74
C ASP A 50 2.62 -10.27 -11.10
N ARG A 51 1.83 -9.71 -10.18
CA ARG A 51 1.24 -8.37 -10.33
C ARG A 51 1.30 -7.60 -9.02
N ILE A 52 1.88 -6.41 -9.08
CA ILE A 52 1.94 -5.50 -7.94
C ILE A 52 1.05 -4.29 -8.25
N VAL A 53 0.10 -4.00 -7.37
CA VAL A 53 -0.72 -2.79 -7.41
C VAL A 53 -0.12 -1.77 -6.45
N CYS A 54 0.21 -0.58 -6.96
CA CYS A 54 0.69 0.55 -6.19
C CYS A 54 -0.42 1.59 -6.06
N CYS A 55 -0.95 1.82 -4.86
CA CYS A 55 -1.91 2.88 -4.60
C CYS A 55 -1.23 4.24 -4.61
N TRP A 56 -1.83 5.17 -5.35
CA TRP A 56 -1.34 6.52 -5.48
C TRP A 56 -2.41 7.55 -5.10
N ASP A 57 -2.08 8.41 -4.15
CA ASP A 57 -2.92 9.51 -3.66
C ASP A 57 -2.20 10.86 -3.66
N GLY A 58 -0.98 10.93 -4.24
CA GLY A 58 -0.12 12.12 -4.24
C GLY A 58 0.56 12.41 -2.89
N SER A 59 0.35 11.60 -1.86
CA SER A 59 0.93 11.82 -0.54
C SER A 59 2.42 11.47 -0.48
N ARG A 60 3.11 12.08 0.50
CA ARG A 60 4.50 11.73 0.81
C ARG A 60 4.67 10.27 1.20
N ALA A 61 3.70 9.72 1.89
CA ALA A 61 3.70 8.31 2.29
C ALA A 61 3.59 7.38 1.07
N ALA A 62 2.74 7.71 0.08
CA ALA A 62 2.65 6.96 -1.18
C ALA A 62 3.96 7.01 -1.98
N VAL A 63 4.56 8.22 -2.12
CA VAL A 63 5.89 8.38 -2.76
C VAL A 63 6.92 7.49 -2.07
N ARG A 64 6.96 7.53 -0.74
CA ARG A 64 7.93 6.76 0.04
C ARG A 64 7.72 5.27 -0.13
N ALA A 65 6.47 4.78 -0.02
CA ALA A 65 6.16 3.37 -0.19
C ALA A 65 6.58 2.84 -1.56
N ILE A 66 6.30 3.58 -2.63
CA ILE A 66 6.71 3.21 -3.99
C ILE A 66 8.25 3.17 -4.10
N ASN A 67 8.96 4.17 -3.57
CA ASN A 67 10.42 4.19 -3.60
C ASN A 67 11.05 3.03 -2.79
N ASP A 68 10.54 2.78 -1.59
CA ASP A 68 11.03 1.68 -0.75
C ASP A 68 10.72 0.30 -1.38
N ALA A 69 9.66 0.20 -2.20
CA ALA A 69 9.28 -1.01 -2.91
C ALA A 69 10.06 -1.25 -4.22
N LEU A 70 10.89 -0.31 -4.71
CA LEU A 70 11.62 -0.45 -5.98
C LEU A 70 12.32 -1.81 -6.17
N PRO A 71 12.96 -2.42 -5.15
CA PRO A 71 13.58 -3.74 -5.30
C PRO A 71 12.60 -4.86 -5.65
N LEU A 72 11.33 -4.75 -5.20
CA LEU A 72 10.25 -5.69 -5.50
C LEU A 72 9.64 -5.37 -6.87
N LEU A 73 9.38 -4.08 -7.15
CA LEU A 73 8.78 -3.63 -8.41
C LEU A 73 9.64 -4.00 -9.62
N ARG A 74 10.97 -3.95 -9.50
CA ARG A 74 11.90 -4.38 -10.57
C ARG A 74 11.83 -5.88 -10.88
N LYS A 75 11.35 -6.69 -9.96
CA LYS A 75 11.20 -8.14 -10.12
C LYS A 75 9.79 -8.56 -10.53
N ALA A 76 8.86 -7.62 -10.54
CA ALA A 76 7.46 -7.89 -10.86
C ALA A 76 7.29 -8.13 -12.36
N ASN A 77 6.38 -9.06 -12.71
CA ASN A 77 5.99 -9.27 -14.10
C ASN A 77 5.10 -8.14 -14.62
N ALA A 78 4.25 -7.57 -13.76
CA ALA A 78 3.40 -6.44 -14.05
C ALA A 78 3.33 -5.49 -12.84
N VAL A 79 3.38 -4.18 -13.10
CA VAL A 79 3.21 -3.13 -12.08
C VAL A 79 2.09 -2.20 -12.53
N GLU A 80 1.15 -1.96 -11.65
CA GLU A 80 0.02 -1.08 -11.88
C GLU A 80 0.02 0.07 -10.87
N LEU A 81 -0.18 1.29 -11.34
CA LEU A 81 -0.43 2.46 -10.51
C LEU A 81 -1.94 2.68 -10.44
N PHE A 82 -2.52 2.45 -9.28
CA PHE A 82 -3.96 2.57 -9.06
C PHE A 82 -4.30 3.86 -8.32
N ILE A 83 -5.16 4.66 -8.93
CA ILE A 83 -5.60 5.98 -8.44
C ILE A 83 -7.10 5.93 -8.18
N VAL A 84 -7.50 6.22 -6.95
CA VAL A 84 -8.91 6.44 -6.60
C VAL A 84 -9.15 7.95 -6.59
N GLU A 85 -9.91 8.44 -7.57
CA GLU A 85 -10.23 9.87 -7.70
C GLU A 85 -11.40 10.24 -6.80
N ASN A 86 -11.19 11.25 -5.97
CA ASN A 86 -12.26 11.96 -5.28
C ASN A 86 -12.30 13.43 -5.76
N GLU A 87 -13.38 14.15 -5.47
CA GLU A 87 -13.57 15.54 -5.91
C GLU A 87 -12.42 16.49 -5.49
N LYS A 88 -11.67 16.16 -4.46
CA LYS A 88 -10.55 16.98 -3.93
C LYS A 88 -9.21 16.66 -4.58
N THR A 89 -9.05 15.48 -5.19
CA THR A 89 -7.76 15.00 -5.69
C THR A 89 -7.71 14.83 -7.20
N ALA A 90 -8.82 15.00 -7.91
CA ALA A 90 -8.94 14.67 -9.33
C ALA A 90 -7.88 15.34 -10.23
N ASN A 91 -7.52 16.61 -9.97
CA ASN A 91 -6.53 17.30 -10.79
C ASN A 91 -5.08 17.01 -10.36
N ASP A 92 -4.81 16.96 -9.06
CA ASP A 92 -3.46 16.79 -8.52
C ASP A 92 -2.96 15.33 -8.62
N SER A 93 -3.87 14.37 -8.47
CA SER A 93 -3.53 12.94 -8.53
C SER A 93 -3.18 12.46 -9.94
N VAL A 94 -3.84 12.98 -10.98
CA VAL A 94 -3.55 12.62 -12.38
C VAL A 94 -2.20 13.18 -12.82
N ILE A 95 -1.91 14.44 -12.49
CA ILE A 95 -0.60 15.06 -12.79
C ILE A 95 0.51 14.31 -12.04
N GLY A 96 0.33 14.08 -10.74
CA GLY A 96 1.28 13.33 -9.94
C GLY A 96 1.44 11.87 -10.40
N GLY A 97 0.38 11.22 -10.90
CA GLY A 97 0.44 9.89 -11.49
C GLY A 97 1.36 9.81 -12.72
N SER A 98 1.35 10.84 -13.58
CA SER A 98 2.26 10.89 -14.73
C SER A 98 3.72 11.13 -14.32
N GLU A 99 3.95 11.90 -13.27
CA GLU A 99 5.30 12.18 -12.76
C GLU A 99 5.91 10.95 -12.08
N ILE A 100 5.16 10.26 -11.24
CA ILE A 100 5.64 9.02 -10.62
C ILE A 100 5.85 7.92 -11.68
N GLY A 101 5.05 7.89 -12.74
CA GLY A 101 5.27 7.00 -13.88
C GLY A 101 6.59 7.24 -14.57
N ARG A 102 6.96 8.51 -14.85
CA ARG A 102 8.28 8.87 -15.38
C ARG A 102 9.41 8.54 -14.42
N HIS A 103 9.18 8.69 -13.12
CA HIS A 103 10.15 8.30 -12.10
C HIS A 103 10.42 6.80 -12.16
N LEU A 104 9.38 5.97 -12.17
CA LEU A 104 9.50 4.51 -12.25
C LEU A 104 10.14 4.05 -13.57
N ALA A 105 9.86 4.72 -14.69
CA ALA A 105 10.50 4.44 -15.96
C ALA A 105 12.02 4.64 -15.93
N ARG A 106 12.55 5.60 -15.16
CA ARG A 106 14.00 5.77 -14.94
C ARG A 106 14.64 4.63 -14.13
N HIS A 107 13.83 3.84 -13.46
CA HIS A 107 14.22 2.63 -12.74
C HIS A 107 13.97 1.34 -13.51
N ASP A 108 13.70 1.46 -14.86
CA ASP A 108 13.39 0.36 -15.77
C ASP A 108 12.09 -0.38 -15.40
N ILE A 109 11.16 0.29 -14.70
CA ILE A 109 9.86 -0.25 -14.31
C ILE A 109 8.80 0.33 -15.24
N ARG A 110 8.14 -0.55 -16.01
CA ARG A 110 6.97 -0.20 -16.82
C ARG A 110 5.72 -0.34 -15.97
N ILE A 111 4.85 0.67 -16.03
CA ILE A 111 3.60 0.67 -15.28
C ILE A 111 2.40 0.84 -16.21
N GLU A 112 1.29 0.26 -15.80
CA GLU A 112 -0.06 0.61 -16.26
C GLU A 112 -0.66 1.59 -15.27
N VAL A 113 -1.28 2.66 -15.75
CA VAL A 113 -2.02 3.61 -14.88
C VAL A 113 -3.50 3.33 -15.00
N ARG A 114 -4.14 3.09 -13.87
CA ARG A 114 -5.59 2.89 -13.80
C ARG A 114 -6.21 3.83 -12.79
N THR A 115 -7.25 4.52 -13.21
CA THR A 115 -7.98 5.49 -12.41
C THR A 115 -9.42 5.04 -12.25
N THR A 116 -9.96 5.16 -11.04
CA THR A 116 -11.34 4.82 -10.70
C THR A 116 -11.94 5.92 -9.84
N PRO A 117 -13.15 6.42 -10.17
CA PRO A 117 -13.83 7.41 -9.34
C PRO A 117 -14.23 6.80 -7.98
N ALA A 118 -14.14 7.60 -6.92
CA ALA A 118 -14.50 7.16 -5.57
C ALA A 118 -16.02 6.99 -5.38
N ALA A 119 -16.88 7.45 -6.28
CA ALA A 119 -18.33 7.34 -6.16
C ALA A 119 -18.82 7.32 -4.69
N ASP A 120 -19.89 6.60 -4.39
CA ASP A 120 -20.42 6.43 -3.02
C ASP A 120 -19.77 5.26 -2.26
N ILE A 121 -18.70 4.70 -2.80
CA ILE A 121 -18.01 3.54 -2.22
C ILE A 121 -16.78 4.02 -1.44
N ASP A 122 -16.60 3.44 -0.26
CA ASP A 122 -15.43 3.69 0.58
C ASP A 122 -14.12 3.25 -0.10
N VAL A 123 -13.12 4.13 -0.07
CA VAL A 123 -11.81 3.94 -0.75
C VAL A 123 -11.14 2.58 -0.45
N PRO A 124 -11.10 2.08 0.80
CA PRO A 124 -10.57 0.74 1.08
C PRO A 124 -11.27 -0.36 0.28
N ASN A 125 -12.59 -0.31 0.19
CA ASN A 125 -13.37 -1.32 -0.54
C ASN A 125 -13.10 -1.26 -2.04
N ILE A 126 -12.92 -0.08 -2.62
CA ILE A 126 -12.52 0.08 -4.03
C ILE A 126 -11.15 -0.56 -4.27
N ILE A 127 -10.18 -0.29 -3.40
CA ILE A 127 -8.83 -0.85 -3.51
C ILE A 127 -8.86 -2.38 -3.37
N LEU A 128 -9.54 -2.91 -2.35
CA LEU A 128 -9.63 -4.35 -2.10
C LEU A 128 -10.33 -5.09 -3.24
N SER A 129 -11.42 -4.53 -3.79
CA SER A 129 -12.10 -5.09 -4.96
C SER A 129 -11.17 -5.11 -6.17
N HIS A 130 -10.46 -4.00 -6.41
CA HIS A 130 -9.52 -3.93 -7.53
C HIS A 130 -8.36 -4.93 -7.38
N VAL A 131 -7.81 -5.10 -6.17
CA VAL A 131 -6.77 -6.11 -5.87
C VAL A 131 -7.26 -7.52 -6.21
N ALA A 132 -8.51 -7.85 -5.85
CA ALA A 132 -9.10 -9.14 -6.18
C ALA A 132 -9.35 -9.29 -7.69
N ASP A 133 -9.96 -8.31 -8.34
CA ASP A 133 -10.31 -8.35 -9.76
C ASP A 133 -9.09 -8.39 -10.68
N SER A 134 -8.00 -7.73 -10.29
CA SER A 134 -6.73 -7.71 -11.03
C SER A 134 -5.84 -8.91 -10.75
N ALA A 135 -6.23 -9.81 -9.83
CA ALA A 135 -5.40 -10.90 -9.33
C ALA A 135 -4.01 -10.41 -8.85
N ALA A 136 -3.99 -9.27 -8.17
CA ALA A 136 -2.77 -8.74 -7.60
C ALA A 136 -2.18 -9.69 -6.56
N SER A 137 -0.86 -9.79 -6.51
CA SER A 137 -0.13 -10.62 -5.56
C SER A 137 0.51 -9.83 -4.42
N LEU A 138 0.59 -8.52 -4.58
CA LEU A 138 1.11 -7.58 -3.58
C LEU A 138 0.44 -6.22 -3.77
N LEU A 139 0.03 -5.60 -2.68
CA LEU A 139 -0.42 -4.22 -2.64
C LEU A 139 0.68 -3.35 -2.03
N VAL A 140 1.04 -2.25 -2.69
CA VAL A 140 1.97 -1.22 -2.17
C VAL A 140 1.18 0.04 -1.89
N MET A 141 1.24 0.56 -0.68
CA MET A 141 0.53 1.79 -0.31
C MET A 141 1.27 2.60 0.75
N GLY A 142 1.04 3.91 0.74
CA GLY A 142 1.43 4.76 1.86
C GLY A 142 0.58 4.47 3.10
N GLY A 143 1.21 4.41 4.24
CA GLY A 143 0.49 4.40 5.50
C GLY A 143 0.15 5.82 5.96
N TYR A 144 -1.11 6.11 6.28
CA TYR A 144 -1.53 7.35 6.97
C TYR A 144 -1.31 8.67 6.22
N GLY A 145 -1.53 8.72 4.92
CA GLY A 145 -1.26 9.90 4.08
C GLY A 145 -2.02 11.19 4.44
N HIS A 146 -3.16 11.13 5.13
CA HIS A 146 -4.06 12.28 5.29
C HIS A 146 -4.35 12.76 6.73
N SER A 147 -3.81 12.16 7.78
CA SER A 147 -4.05 12.66 9.15
C SER A 147 -2.82 13.30 9.76
N ARG A 148 -2.85 14.63 9.88
CA ARG A 148 -1.85 15.45 10.60
C ARG A 148 -2.06 15.45 12.13
N LEU A 149 -2.92 14.60 12.68
CA LEU A 149 -3.18 14.55 14.11
C LEU A 149 -2.35 13.44 14.76
N ARG A 150 -1.54 13.87 15.68
CA ARG A 150 -0.62 13.13 16.57
C ARG A 150 -1.31 12.17 17.55
N GLU A 151 -2.50 11.72 17.25
CA GLU A 151 -3.14 10.68 18.05
C GLU A 151 -3.08 9.38 17.26
N PHE A 152 -2.53 8.36 17.87
CA PHE A 152 -2.34 6.98 17.41
C PHE A 152 -3.66 6.33 16.93
N VAL A 153 -4.21 6.82 15.83
CA VAL A 153 -5.42 6.26 15.23
C VAL A 153 -5.11 5.93 13.78
N LEU A 154 -5.14 4.65 13.47
CA LEU A 154 -5.11 4.12 12.11
C LEU A 154 -6.06 4.94 11.21
N GLY A 155 -5.54 5.61 10.19
CA GLY A 155 -6.36 6.31 9.20
C GLY A 155 -7.40 5.34 8.60
N GLY A 156 -8.63 5.81 8.35
CA GLY A 156 -9.72 4.94 7.93
C GLY A 156 -9.37 4.00 6.77
N ALA A 157 -8.66 4.50 5.76
CA ALA A 157 -8.25 3.71 4.61
C ALA A 157 -7.24 2.60 4.98
N THR A 158 -6.20 2.92 5.75
CA THR A 158 -5.20 1.94 6.18
C THR A 158 -5.84 0.85 7.04
N ARG A 159 -6.70 1.24 7.98
CA ARG A 159 -7.41 0.29 8.86
C ARG A 159 -8.34 -0.62 8.07
N GLY A 160 -9.13 -0.06 7.14
CA GLY A 160 -10.03 -0.82 6.29
C GLY A 160 -9.29 -1.87 5.46
N ILE A 161 -8.15 -1.50 4.85
CA ILE A 161 -7.34 -2.45 4.10
C ILE A 161 -6.75 -3.52 5.00
N LEU A 162 -6.11 -3.15 6.11
CA LEU A 162 -5.48 -4.12 7.01
C LEU A 162 -6.47 -5.07 7.69
N SER A 163 -7.74 -4.70 7.82
CA SER A 163 -8.77 -5.58 8.38
C SER A 163 -9.29 -6.63 7.41
N ALA A 164 -9.27 -6.34 6.10
CA ALA A 164 -9.90 -7.18 5.07
C ALA A 164 -8.96 -7.59 3.91
N MET A 165 -7.66 -7.38 4.07
CA MET A 165 -6.65 -7.72 3.08
C MET A 165 -6.61 -9.23 2.79
N THR A 166 -6.47 -9.57 1.52
CA THR A 166 -6.33 -10.95 1.04
C THR A 166 -4.96 -11.23 0.42
N VAL A 167 -4.18 -10.18 0.18
CA VAL A 167 -2.81 -10.26 -0.33
C VAL A 167 -1.88 -9.50 0.63
N PRO A 168 -0.58 -9.78 0.64
CA PRO A 168 0.38 -9.00 1.42
C PRO A 168 0.32 -7.51 1.07
N VAL A 169 0.49 -6.65 2.09
CA VAL A 169 0.49 -5.20 1.94
C VAL A 169 1.84 -4.64 2.35
N PHE A 170 2.55 -4.04 1.39
CA PHE A 170 3.79 -3.31 1.62
C PHE A 170 3.46 -1.86 1.95
N MET A 171 4.01 -1.36 3.04
CA MET A 171 3.72 -0.01 3.54
C MET A 171 4.97 0.74 3.97
N SER A 172 4.95 2.07 3.75
CA SER A 172 5.88 3.04 4.34
C SER A 172 5.14 4.30 4.78
N HIS A 173 5.77 5.08 5.64
CA HIS A 173 5.23 6.35 6.15
C HIS A 173 6.27 7.48 6.06
#